data_8807c5b8c7d92dc9766babe53469c223
#
_entry.id   8807c5b8c7d92dc9766babe53469c223
#
_cell.length_a   1.000
_cell.length_b   1.000
_cell.length_c   1.000
_cell.angle_alpha   90.00
_cell.angle_beta   90.00
_cell.angle_gamma   90.00
#
_symmetry.space_group_name_H-M   'P 1'
#
loop_
_entity.id
_entity.type
_entity.pdbx_description
1 polymer ?
#
loop_
_entity_poly.entity_id
_entity_poly.type
_entity_poly.pdbx_seq_one_letter_code
_entity_poly.pdbx_strand_id
1 'polypeptide(L)'
;VAHPEVQQKIHEEIDRVIGRDRVPCEKDRTQMFYTEAVLLESMRCHCAGPILLPRATTQDITFHGHFIPKDTFILVNMWSAMKDDEQWDQPDEFLPERFLDGERGLKNVNHPAMMPFS
;
A
#
# COMPACT_ATOMS: atom_id res chain seq x y z
N VAL A 1 11.35 10.06 -15.30
CA VAL A 1 11.15 9.36 -14.03
C VAL A 1 10.80 10.41 -12.98
N ALA A 2 9.70 10.22 -12.24
CA ALA A 2 9.25 11.21 -11.24
C ALA A 2 10.18 11.26 -10.01
N HIS A 3 10.76 10.11 -9.63
CA HIS A 3 11.62 9.93 -8.45
C HIS A 3 12.92 9.21 -8.81
N PRO A 4 13.91 9.92 -9.41
CA PRO A 4 15.18 9.28 -9.81
C PRO A 4 16.01 8.78 -8.62
N GLU A 5 15.93 9.45 -7.47
CA GLU A 5 16.58 9.05 -6.22
C GLU A 5 16.04 7.72 -5.68
N VAL A 6 14.74 7.48 -5.81
CA VAL A 6 14.11 6.19 -5.44
C VAL A 6 14.60 5.07 -6.35
N GLN A 7 14.65 5.33 -7.66
CA GLN A 7 15.18 4.37 -8.63
C GLN A 7 16.63 4.01 -8.34
N GLN A 8 17.47 4.98 -8.00
CA GLN A 8 18.87 4.77 -7.66
C GLN A 8 19.02 3.84 -6.44
N LYS A 9 18.27 4.10 -5.36
CA LYS A 9 18.27 3.26 -4.15
C LYS A 9 17.83 1.83 -4.43
N ILE A 10 16.81 1.64 -5.31
CA ILE A 10 16.38 0.30 -5.74
C ILE A 10 17.52 -0.41 -6.48
N HIS A 11 18.21 0.26 -7.41
CA HIS A 11 19.33 -0.33 -8.14
C HIS A 11 20.47 -0.74 -7.19
N GLU A 12 20.82 0.11 -6.24
CA GLU A 12 21.83 -0.19 -5.23
C GLU A 12 21.44 -1.39 -4.36
N GLU A 13 20.17 -1.51 -3.98
CA GLU A 13 19.68 -2.67 -3.24
C GLU A 13 19.74 -3.94 -4.08
N ILE A 14 19.33 -3.91 -5.34
CA ILE A 14 19.41 -5.04 -6.28
C ILE A 14 20.86 -5.48 -6.47
N ASP A 15 21.77 -4.56 -6.76
CA ASP A 15 23.19 -4.87 -6.97
C ASP A 15 23.82 -5.47 -5.70
N ARG A 16 23.40 -5.03 -4.50
CA ARG A 16 23.89 -5.53 -3.21
C ARG A 16 23.35 -6.92 -2.86
N VAL A 17 22.06 -7.17 -3.08
CA VAL A 17 21.39 -8.41 -2.63
C VAL A 17 21.47 -9.52 -3.66
N ILE A 18 21.30 -9.18 -4.94
CA ILE A 18 21.20 -10.15 -6.04
C ILE A 18 22.51 -10.20 -6.82
N GLY A 19 23.11 -9.04 -7.07
CA GLY A 19 24.24 -8.89 -7.99
C GLY A 19 23.78 -8.97 -9.45
N ARG A 20 24.77 -9.16 -10.36
CA ARG A 20 24.51 -9.16 -11.81
C ARG A 20 24.65 -10.55 -12.47
N ASP A 21 25.06 -11.54 -11.69
CA ASP A 21 25.43 -12.86 -12.21
C ASP A 21 24.31 -13.90 -12.15
N ARG A 22 23.17 -13.56 -11.55
CA ARG A 22 22.05 -14.48 -11.39
C ARG A 22 20.68 -13.79 -11.54
N VAL A 23 19.67 -14.59 -11.81
CA VAL A 23 18.26 -14.14 -11.83
C VAL A 23 17.72 -13.99 -10.40
N PRO A 24 16.91 -12.95 -10.11
CA PRO A 24 16.21 -12.82 -8.84
C PRO A 24 15.33 -14.03 -8.52
N CYS A 25 15.22 -14.36 -7.24
CA CYS A 25 14.30 -15.39 -6.76
C CYS A 25 13.49 -14.88 -5.55
N GLU A 26 12.41 -15.57 -5.21
CA GLU A 26 11.50 -15.17 -4.14
C GLU A 26 12.20 -15.00 -2.78
N LYS A 27 13.25 -15.77 -2.52
CA LYS A 27 14.03 -15.66 -1.27
C LYS A 27 14.74 -14.32 -1.12
N ASP A 28 15.08 -13.66 -2.22
CA ASP A 28 15.76 -12.37 -2.18
C ASP A 28 14.86 -11.27 -1.60
N ARG A 29 13.54 -11.39 -1.76
CA ARG A 29 12.54 -10.46 -1.24
C ARG A 29 12.72 -10.16 0.25
N THR A 30 13.12 -11.16 1.03
CA THR A 30 13.32 -11.03 2.48
C THR A 30 14.50 -10.12 2.85
N GLN A 31 15.31 -9.69 1.88
CA GLN A 31 16.47 -8.81 2.05
C GLN A 31 16.35 -7.51 1.23
N MET A 32 15.24 -7.35 0.48
CA MET A 32 14.99 -6.20 -0.40
C MET A 32 13.97 -5.25 0.25
N PHE A 33 14.31 -4.72 1.41
CA PHE A 33 13.40 -3.91 2.22
C PHE A 33 13.02 -2.60 1.57
N TYR A 34 13.97 -1.93 0.90
CA TYR A 34 13.68 -0.67 0.23
C TYR A 34 12.77 -0.86 -0.98
N THR A 35 13.03 -1.87 -1.79
CA THR A 35 12.17 -2.23 -2.93
C THR A 35 10.75 -2.58 -2.49
N GLU A 36 10.62 -3.35 -1.41
CA GLU A 36 9.31 -3.69 -0.85
C GLU A 36 8.60 -2.43 -0.31
N ALA A 37 9.31 -1.54 0.37
CA ALA A 37 8.77 -0.27 0.84
C ALA A 37 8.26 0.62 -0.31
N VAL A 38 9.00 0.66 -1.43
CA VAL A 38 8.58 1.38 -2.65
C VAL A 38 7.32 0.76 -3.25
N LEU A 39 7.19 -0.56 -3.26
CA LEU A 39 5.98 -1.25 -3.75
C LEU A 39 4.78 -0.91 -2.86
N LEU A 40 4.93 -0.96 -1.54
CA LEU A 40 3.87 -0.61 -0.59
C LEU A 40 3.43 0.85 -0.76
N GLU A 41 4.37 1.78 -0.86
CA GLU A 41 4.06 3.20 -1.07
C GLU A 41 3.42 3.46 -2.43
N SER A 42 3.83 2.75 -3.46
CA SER A 42 3.19 2.82 -4.78
C SER A 42 1.75 2.37 -4.72
N MET A 43 1.44 1.28 -4.01
CA MET A 43 0.08 0.81 -3.82
C MET A 43 -0.77 1.80 -3.02
N ARG A 44 -0.19 2.45 -2.01
CA ARG A 44 -0.88 3.48 -1.23
C ARG A 44 -1.17 4.74 -2.05
N CYS A 45 -0.16 5.31 -2.69
CA CYS A 45 -0.28 6.56 -3.44
C CYS A 45 -1.06 6.41 -4.74
N HIS A 46 -0.93 5.27 -5.41
CA HIS A 46 -1.50 4.99 -6.73
C HIS A 46 -2.40 3.76 -6.68
N CYS A 47 -3.36 3.78 -5.75
CA CYS A 47 -4.33 2.69 -5.60
C CYS A 47 -4.97 2.34 -6.95
N ALA A 48 -4.76 1.12 -7.41
CA ALA A 48 -5.28 0.64 -8.70
C ALA A 48 -6.81 0.58 -8.72
N GLY A 49 -7.44 0.42 -7.54
CA GLY A 49 -8.88 0.42 -7.35
C GLY A 49 -9.30 1.47 -6.31
N PRO A 50 -9.39 2.75 -6.67
CA PRO A 50 -9.73 3.81 -5.71
C PRO A 50 -11.10 3.63 -5.07
N ILE A 51 -12.00 2.94 -5.76
CA ILE A 51 -13.31 2.51 -5.26
C ILE A 51 -13.37 1.00 -5.41
N LEU A 52 -13.73 0.30 -4.34
CA LEU A 52 -13.95 -1.15 -4.39
C LEU A 52 -15.07 -1.54 -5.36
N LEU A 53 -15.01 -2.80 -5.80
CA LEU A 53 -16.12 -3.39 -6.54
C LEU A 53 -17.43 -3.23 -5.74
N PRO A 54 -18.52 -2.78 -6.39
CA PRO A 54 -19.81 -2.62 -5.75
C PRO A 54 -20.25 -3.91 -5.07
N ARG A 55 -20.74 -3.78 -3.84
CA ARG A 55 -21.40 -4.85 -3.09
C ARG A 55 -22.82 -4.45 -2.82
N ALA A 56 -23.70 -5.40 -2.55
CA ALA A 56 -25.07 -5.13 -2.11
C ALA A 56 -25.33 -5.78 -0.75
N THR A 57 -26.13 -5.12 0.06
CA THR A 57 -26.62 -5.70 1.33
C THR A 57 -27.54 -6.89 1.02
N THR A 58 -27.34 -8.00 1.71
CA THR A 58 -28.17 -9.22 1.56
C THR A 58 -29.41 -9.20 2.45
N GLN A 59 -29.46 -8.27 3.40
CA GLN A 59 -30.57 -8.05 4.34
C GLN A 59 -30.55 -6.60 4.83
N ASP A 60 -31.63 -6.19 5.48
CA ASP A 60 -31.67 -4.91 6.19
C ASP A 60 -30.63 -4.91 7.32
N ILE A 61 -29.83 -3.86 7.42
CA ILE A 61 -28.82 -3.70 8.47
C ILE A 61 -28.87 -2.30 9.08
N THR A 62 -28.34 -2.18 10.30
CA THR A 62 -28.06 -0.88 10.91
C THR A 62 -26.55 -0.75 11.12
N PHE A 63 -25.94 0.28 10.55
CA PHE A 63 -24.51 0.55 10.63
C PHE A 63 -24.29 1.96 11.19
N HIS A 64 -23.59 2.07 12.31
CA HIS A 64 -23.38 3.33 13.02
C HIS A 64 -24.66 4.16 13.24
N GLY A 65 -25.78 3.50 13.55
CA GLY A 65 -27.08 4.15 13.78
C GLY A 65 -27.88 4.49 12.51
N HIS A 66 -27.31 4.25 11.32
CA HIS A 66 -27.98 4.45 10.04
C HIS A 66 -28.63 3.16 9.55
N PHE A 67 -29.91 3.20 9.23
CA PHE A 67 -30.63 2.08 8.62
C PHE A 67 -30.27 1.98 7.14
N ILE A 68 -29.85 0.79 6.71
CA ILE A 68 -29.49 0.48 5.32
C ILE A 68 -30.37 -0.69 4.86
N PRO A 69 -31.29 -0.46 3.91
CA PRO A 69 -32.17 -1.52 3.39
C PRO A 69 -31.39 -2.62 2.68
N LYS A 70 -32.01 -3.79 2.58
CA LYS A 70 -31.58 -4.87 1.70
C LYS A 70 -31.44 -4.35 0.26
N ASP A 71 -30.53 -4.95 -0.50
CA ASP A 71 -30.23 -4.64 -1.90
C ASP A 71 -29.65 -3.22 -2.14
N THR A 72 -29.21 -2.55 -1.06
CA THR A 72 -28.51 -1.27 -1.17
C THR A 72 -27.09 -1.47 -1.68
N PHE A 73 -26.70 -0.72 -2.73
CA PHE A 73 -25.32 -0.71 -3.23
C PHE A 73 -24.38 -0.01 -2.25
N ILE A 74 -23.29 -0.70 -1.90
CA ILE A 74 -22.21 -0.20 -1.06
C ILE A 74 -20.97 0.00 -1.91
N LEU A 75 -20.47 1.23 -1.93
CA LEU A 75 -19.20 1.62 -2.57
C LEU A 75 -18.23 2.05 -1.48
N VAL A 76 -17.13 1.35 -1.34
CA VAL A 76 -16.07 1.68 -0.37
C VAL A 76 -15.02 2.53 -1.06
N ASN A 77 -14.81 3.75 -0.55
CA ASN A 77 -13.78 4.66 -1.05
C ASN A 77 -12.42 4.33 -0.42
N MET A 78 -11.67 3.46 -1.08
CA MET A 78 -10.33 3.03 -0.65
C MET A 78 -9.31 4.15 -0.73
N TRP A 79 -9.45 5.01 -1.74
CA TRP A 79 -8.56 6.16 -1.93
C TRP A 79 -8.55 7.08 -0.71
N SER A 80 -9.74 7.33 -0.14
CA SER A 80 -9.87 8.18 1.05
C SER A 80 -9.09 7.62 2.24
N ALA A 81 -9.19 6.31 2.50
CA ALA A 81 -8.47 5.67 3.60
C ALA A 81 -6.93 5.72 3.42
N MET A 82 -6.46 5.60 2.16
CA MET A 82 -5.02 5.64 1.86
C MET A 82 -4.45 7.06 1.81
N LYS A 83 -5.32 8.08 1.80
CA LYS A 83 -4.95 9.50 1.78
C LYS A 83 -5.39 10.26 3.03
N ASP A 84 -5.87 9.54 4.04
CA ASP A 84 -6.34 10.10 5.30
C ASP A 84 -5.15 10.66 6.11
N ASP A 85 -5.18 11.95 6.42
CA ASP A 85 -4.15 12.65 7.19
C ASP A 85 -4.16 12.30 8.69
N GLU A 86 -5.25 11.73 9.19
CA GLU A 86 -5.30 11.15 10.53
C GLU A 86 -4.55 9.82 10.63
N GLN A 87 -4.36 9.14 9.50
CA GLN A 87 -3.73 7.82 9.42
C GLN A 87 -2.30 7.86 8.87
N TRP A 88 -2.00 8.82 8.00
CA TRP A 88 -0.74 8.92 7.28
C TRP A 88 -0.13 10.32 7.42
N ASP A 89 1.10 10.39 7.89
CA ASP A 89 1.86 11.64 7.84
C ASP A 89 2.20 11.99 6.40
N GLN A 90 1.94 13.24 5.97
CA GLN A 90 2.14 13.72 4.60
C GLN A 90 1.55 12.75 3.54
N PRO A 91 0.22 12.52 3.54
CA PRO A 91 -0.42 11.46 2.74
C PRO A 91 -0.27 11.64 1.24
N ASP A 92 -0.03 12.85 0.74
CA ASP A 92 0.13 13.15 -0.68
C ASP A 92 1.56 12.95 -1.18
N GLU A 93 2.53 12.91 -0.28
CA GLU A 93 3.93 12.70 -0.63
C GLU A 93 4.23 11.23 -0.85
N PHE A 94 5.10 10.95 -1.85
CA PHE A 94 5.61 9.60 -2.12
C PHE A 94 6.85 9.34 -1.26
N LEU A 95 6.66 8.70 -0.11
CA LEU A 95 7.69 8.49 0.92
C LEU A 95 7.81 7.00 1.28
N PRO A 96 8.61 6.22 0.54
CA PRO A 96 8.85 4.81 0.86
C PRO A 96 9.36 4.58 2.29
N GLU A 97 10.07 5.55 2.84
CA GLU A 97 10.65 5.51 4.18
C GLU A 97 9.60 5.33 5.29
N ARG A 98 8.32 5.65 5.04
CA ARG A 98 7.23 5.38 5.99
C ARG A 98 7.02 3.88 6.28
N PHE A 99 7.48 3.03 5.37
CA PHE A 99 7.42 1.57 5.50
C PHE A 99 8.73 0.93 5.98
N LEU A 100 9.77 1.72 6.25
CA LEU A 100 11.06 1.23 6.71
C LEU A 100 11.22 1.39 8.22
N ASP A 101 11.74 0.36 8.88
CA ASP A 101 12.20 0.39 10.27
C ASP A 101 13.73 0.48 10.29
N GLY A 102 14.23 1.65 9.89
CA GLY A 102 15.67 1.85 9.67
C GLY A 102 16.22 0.87 8.63
N GLU A 103 17.36 0.26 8.95
CA GLU A 103 18.00 -0.77 8.09
C GLU A 103 17.52 -2.20 8.42
N ARG A 104 16.62 -2.35 9.38
CA ARG A 104 16.31 -3.65 10.01
C ARG A 104 15.09 -4.36 9.44
N GLY A 105 14.31 -3.71 8.61
CA GLY A 105 13.13 -4.32 8.04
C GLY A 105 12.02 -3.35 7.66
N LEU A 106 10.81 -3.89 7.57
CA LEU A 106 9.61 -3.16 7.23
C LEU A 106 8.76 -2.89 8.47
N LYS A 107 8.09 -1.74 8.48
CA LYS A 107 7.03 -1.38 9.44
C LYS A 107 5.75 -1.02 8.68
N ASN A 108 4.65 -0.87 9.39
CA ASN A 108 3.35 -0.44 8.83
C ASN A 108 2.80 -1.33 7.70
N VAL A 109 3.35 -2.51 7.46
CA VAL A 109 2.90 -3.42 6.40
C VAL A 109 1.44 -3.84 6.59
N ASN A 110 1.02 -3.99 7.86
CA ASN A 110 -0.35 -4.34 8.24
C ASN A 110 -1.11 -3.13 8.79
N HIS A 111 -0.80 -1.92 8.33
CA HIS A 111 -1.50 -0.72 8.77
C HIS A 111 -2.99 -0.82 8.38
N PRO A 112 -3.95 -0.51 9.31
CA PRO A 112 -5.39 -0.66 9.03
C PRO A 112 -5.87 0.12 7.80
N ALA A 113 -5.27 1.28 7.52
CA ALA A 113 -5.58 2.09 6.34
C ALA A 113 -4.80 1.64 5.07
N MET A 114 -3.96 0.59 5.15
CA MET A 114 -3.26 0.02 3.99
C MET A 114 -4.12 -1.09 3.37
N MET A 115 -5.03 -0.73 2.50
CA MET A 115 -6.05 -1.62 1.93
C MET A 115 -6.04 -1.62 0.39
N PRO A 116 -4.92 -1.91 -0.29
CA PRO A 116 -4.84 -1.78 -1.75
C PRO A 116 -5.72 -2.78 -2.51
N PHE A 117 -6.16 -3.87 -1.87
CA PHE A 117 -6.92 -4.97 -2.47
C PHE A 117 -8.06 -5.51 -1.59
N SER A 118 -8.55 -4.75 -0.63
CA SER A 118 -9.59 -5.20 0.32
C SER A 118 -10.96 -5.39 -0.31
#